data_e71e617dee224f30374699b026caeda5
#
_entry.id   e71e617dee224f30374699b026caeda5
#
_cell.length_a   1.000
_cell.length_b   1.000
_cell.length_c   1.000
_cell.angle_alpha   90.00
_cell.angle_beta   90.00
_cell.angle_gamma   90.00
#
_symmetry.space_group_name_H-M   'P 1'
#
loop_
_entity.id
_entity.type
_entity.pdbx_description
1 polymer ?
#
loop_
_entity_poly.entity_id
_entity_poly.type
_entity_poly.pdbx_seq_one_letter_code
_entity_poly.pdbx_strand_id
1 'polypeptide(L)'
;MNREIKKLFKSSIITFVLFDMDRTLVDTHTYFQEEMTNSILHTVSKIFPAKPLKKQLKITKEIVDIANKIYEQQRYPILVDTLSELALSQYIKEKKVKINKKKVYKELKSSYKDFYLTSPQPFPYTIEAIHKIKSFNIPIGVYSHAQNEWTRIKVDRIRNEYLKRYGEGIKIPFFTTDITDLKDKEGWIKAGKYHKINPKRTLVVGDSLTADIYAAIDAGYKYAVYLTHTNKYVEVEQRAHAKIFVTKNLSTVFNQHSFL
;
A
#
# COMPACT_ATOMS: atom_id res chain seq x y z
N MET A 1 -3.29 -9.46 20.55
CA MET A 1 -1.90 -9.27 20.09
C MET A 1 -1.17 -10.60 20.14
N ASN A 2 -0.39 -10.92 19.11
CA ASN A 2 0.49 -12.11 19.10
C ASN A 2 1.32 -12.16 20.40
N ARG A 3 1.33 -13.32 21.04
CA ARG A 3 1.96 -13.53 22.38
C ARG A 3 3.43 -13.13 22.41
N GLU A 4 4.13 -13.43 21.35
CA GLU A 4 5.57 -13.22 21.25
C GLU A 4 5.89 -11.74 20.98
N ILE A 5 5.20 -11.09 20.07
CA ILE A 5 5.35 -9.64 19.83
C ILE A 5 5.01 -8.87 21.12
N LYS A 6 3.95 -9.28 21.85
CA LYS A 6 3.62 -8.68 23.15
C LYS A 6 4.78 -8.83 24.15
N LYS A 7 5.47 -9.99 24.18
CA LYS A 7 6.64 -10.21 25.02
C LYS A 7 7.78 -9.30 24.63
N LEU A 8 8.07 -9.15 23.33
CA LEU A 8 9.12 -8.27 22.81
C LEU A 8 8.86 -6.80 23.16
N PHE A 9 7.61 -6.34 23.15
CA PHE A 9 7.22 -5.00 23.57
C PHE A 9 7.40 -4.80 25.08
N LYS A 10 6.86 -5.71 25.90
CA LYS A 10 6.96 -5.63 27.38
C LYS A 10 8.40 -5.68 27.89
N SER A 11 9.27 -6.44 27.24
CA SER A 11 10.70 -6.53 27.61
C SER A 11 11.55 -5.39 27.04
N SER A 12 10.93 -4.41 26.38
CA SER A 12 11.62 -3.30 25.73
C SER A 12 12.70 -3.72 24.72
N ILE A 13 12.59 -4.94 24.18
CA ILE A 13 13.44 -5.42 23.08
C ILE A 13 13.14 -4.62 21.82
N ILE A 14 11.85 -4.43 21.52
CA ILE A 14 11.39 -3.55 20.46
C ILE A 14 11.03 -2.19 21.05
N THR A 15 11.62 -1.14 20.48
CA THR A 15 11.47 0.25 20.93
C THR A 15 10.90 1.18 19.85
N PHE A 16 10.63 0.63 18.66
CA PHE A 16 10.03 1.35 17.54
C PHE A 16 9.31 0.39 16.60
N VAL A 17 8.22 0.83 15.97
CA VAL A 17 7.57 0.10 14.87
C VAL A 17 7.62 0.96 13.61
N LEU A 18 8.20 0.43 12.54
CA LEU A 18 8.29 1.08 11.24
C LEU A 18 7.41 0.34 10.24
N PHE A 19 6.37 1.04 9.79
CA PHE A 19 5.40 0.51 8.84
C PHE A 19 5.74 0.88 7.41
N ASP A 20 5.50 -0.02 6.48
CA ASP A 20 5.13 0.36 5.13
C ASP A 20 3.74 1.00 5.12
N MET A 21 3.39 1.71 4.04
CA MET A 21 2.13 2.44 3.91
C MET A 21 1.10 1.68 3.08
N ASP A 22 1.44 1.42 1.81
CA ASP A 22 0.50 0.95 0.80
C ASP A 22 0.24 -0.55 0.96
N ARG A 23 -1.02 -0.96 1.04
CA ARG A 23 -1.43 -2.33 1.38
C ARG A 23 -0.99 -2.83 2.77
N THR A 24 -0.39 -1.97 3.56
CA THR A 24 0.00 -2.24 4.95
C THR A 24 -0.89 -1.48 5.92
N LEU A 25 -0.95 -0.16 5.84
CA LEU A 25 -1.80 0.70 6.66
C LEU A 25 -3.07 1.14 5.93
N VAL A 26 -3.01 1.32 4.62
CA VAL A 26 -4.13 1.76 3.77
C VAL A 26 -4.39 0.77 2.64
N ASP A 27 -5.66 0.62 2.27
CA ASP A 27 -6.10 -0.26 1.18
C ASP A 27 -5.92 0.41 -0.19
N THR A 28 -4.67 0.55 -0.59
CA THR A 28 -4.33 1.13 -1.88
C THR A 28 -4.79 0.25 -3.04
N HIS A 29 -4.86 -1.07 -2.87
CA HIS A 29 -5.25 -1.97 -3.95
C HIS A 29 -6.72 -1.75 -4.35
N THR A 30 -7.64 -1.77 -3.40
CA THR A 30 -9.07 -1.50 -3.67
C THR A 30 -9.25 -0.11 -4.26
N TYR A 31 -8.60 0.91 -3.68
CA TYR A 31 -8.65 2.29 -4.17
C TYR A 31 -8.19 2.40 -5.64
N PHE A 32 -7.07 1.78 -6.01
CA PHE A 32 -6.58 1.74 -7.39
C PHE A 32 -7.56 1.09 -8.34
N GLN A 33 -8.14 -0.05 -7.96
CA GLN A 33 -9.10 -0.80 -8.80
C GLN A 33 -10.38 0.00 -9.02
N GLU A 34 -10.92 0.63 -7.98
CA GLU A 34 -12.12 1.45 -8.06
C GLU A 34 -11.90 2.68 -8.95
N GLU A 35 -10.86 3.47 -8.68
CA GLU A 35 -10.58 4.70 -9.42
C GLU A 35 -10.20 4.42 -10.89
N MET A 36 -9.42 3.36 -11.13
CA MET A 36 -9.09 2.91 -12.49
C MET A 36 -10.36 2.49 -13.24
N THR A 37 -11.23 1.73 -12.61
CA THR A 37 -12.50 1.29 -13.22
C THR A 37 -13.39 2.48 -13.55
N ASN A 38 -13.54 3.43 -12.63
CA ASN A 38 -14.36 4.63 -12.81
C ASN A 38 -13.81 5.51 -13.95
N SER A 39 -12.51 5.75 -13.98
CA SER A 39 -11.84 6.57 -15.00
C SER A 39 -11.91 5.94 -16.39
N ILE A 40 -11.71 4.63 -16.48
CA ILE A 40 -11.87 3.89 -17.73
C ILE A 40 -13.34 3.89 -18.18
N LEU A 41 -14.31 3.68 -17.29
CA LEU A 41 -15.73 3.72 -17.61
C LEU A 41 -16.15 5.10 -18.14
N HIS A 42 -15.71 6.18 -17.47
CA HIS A 42 -15.93 7.54 -17.94
C HIS A 42 -15.39 7.73 -19.37
N THR A 43 -14.16 7.28 -19.63
CA THR A 43 -13.53 7.37 -20.95
C THR A 43 -14.28 6.51 -21.98
N VAL A 44 -14.67 5.28 -21.66
CA VAL A 44 -15.43 4.37 -22.51
C VAL A 44 -16.79 4.97 -22.87
N SER A 45 -17.46 5.64 -21.93
CA SER A 45 -18.75 6.30 -22.19
C SER A 45 -18.61 7.44 -23.21
N LYS A 46 -17.48 8.14 -23.21
CA LYS A 46 -17.15 9.20 -24.20
C LYS A 46 -16.78 8.63 -25.58
N ILE A 47 -16.12 7.48 -25.63
CA ILE A 47 -15.75 6.80 -26.88
C ILE A 47 -17.00 6.16 -27.55
N PHE A 48 -17.88 5.58 -26.75
CA PHE A 48 -19.02 4.80 -27.22
C PHE A 48 -20.36 5.32 -26.66
N PRO A 49 -20.72 6.59 -26.88
CA PRO A 49 -21.90 7.19 -26.26
C PRO A 49 -23.21 6.50 -26.67
N ALA A 50 -23.28 5.94 -27.88
CA ALA A 50 -24.47 5.23 -28.37
C ALA A 50 -24.60 3.77 -27.85
N LYS A 51 -23.57 3.24 -27.15
CA LYS A 51 -23.66 1.87 -26.59
C LYS A 51 -24.43 1.87 -25.28
N PRO A 52 -25.32 0.87 -25.04
CA PRO A 52 -25.97 0.70 -23.75
C PRO A 52 -24.95 0.54 -22.62
N LEU A 53 -25.29 1.01 -21.41
CA LEU A 53 -24.42 0.95 -20.24
C LEU A 53 -23.83 -0.46 -19.99
N LYS A 54 -24.63 -1.51 -20.13
CA LYS A 54 -24.18 -2.91 -20.01
C LYS A 54 -23.01 -3.23 -20.94
N LYS A 55 -23.02 -2.71 -22.18
CA LYS A 55 -21.91 -2.91 -23.14
C LYS A 55 -20.70 -2.06 -22.77
N GLN A 56 -20.92 -0.82 -22.28
CA GLN A 56 -19.83 0.03 -21.79
C GLN A 56 -19.11 -0.60 -20.59
N LEU A 57 -19.86 -1.15 -19.62
CA LEU A 57 -19.30 -1.88 -18.46
C LEU A 57 -18.50 -3.12 -18.89
N LYS A 58 -18.98 -3.87 -19.90
CA LYS A 58 -18.22 -5.01 -20.44
C LYS A 58 -16.88 -4.56 -21.04
N ILE A 59 -16.88 -3.50 -21.84
CA ILE A 59 -15.66 -2.93 -22.44
C ILE A 59 -14.71 -2.44 -21.34
N THR A 60 -15.24 -1.74 -20.34
CA THR A 60 -14.45 -1.28 -19.17
C THR A 60 -13.76 -2.43 -18.48
N LYS A 61 -14.49 -3.52 -18.20
CA LYS A 61 -13.91 -4.72 -17.59
C LYS A 61 -12.80 -5.31 -18.44
N GLU A 62 -12.97 -5.45 -19.76
CA GLU A 62 -11.94 -5.96 -20.67
C GLU A 62 -10.66 -5.09 -20.59
N ILE A 63 -10.78 -3.76 -20.51
CA ILE A 63 -9.64 -2.84 -20.39
C ILE A 63 -8.98 -2.95 -19.01
N VAL A 64 -9.75 -3.05 -17.93
CA VAL A 64 -9.22 -3.25 -16.57
C VAL A 64 -8.49 -4.59 -16.45
N ASP A 65 -9.00 -5.66 -17.06
CA ASP A 65 -8.34 -6.96 -17.11
C ASP A 65 -6.99 -6.88 -17.84
N ILE A 66 -6.90 -6.08 -18.91
CA ILE A 66 -5.63 -5.80 -19.61
C ILE A 66 -4.68 -5.03 -18.69
N ALA A 67 -5.17 -3.99 -17.99
CA ALA A 67 -4.38 -3.22 -17.05
C ALA A 67 -3.78 -4.10 -15.94
N ASN A 68 -4.57 -4.98 -15.35
CA ASN A 68 -4.10 -5.89 -14.33
C ASN A 68 -3.01 -6.84 -14.84
N LYS A 69 -3.15 -7.38 -16.05
CA LYS A 69 -2.11 -8.20 -16.68
C LYS A 69 -0.82 -7.42 -16.92
N ILE A 70 -0.91 -6.18 -17.39
CA ILE A 70 0.26 -5.32 -17.56
C ILE A 70 0.92 -5.08 -16.20
N TYR A 71 0.14 -4.75 -15.16
CA TYR A 71 0.64 -4.49 -13.82
C TYR A 71 1.38 -5.70 -13.22
N GLU A 72 0.82 -6.92 -13.35
CA GLU A 72 1.44 -8.16 -12.87
C GLU A 72 2.79 -8.48 -13.54
N GLN A 73 3.02 -7.97 -14.74
CA GLN A 73 4.26 -8.16 -15.48
C GLN A 73 5.33 -7.09 -15.19
N GLN A 74 4.95 -6.02 -14.48
CA GLN A 74 5.86 -4.93 -14.17
C GLN A 74 6.77 -5.28 -12.98
N ARG A 75 8.04 -4.92 -13.11
CA ARG A 75 9.02 -5.02 -12.00
C ARG A 75 9.08 -3.76 -11.15
N TYR A 76 8.56 -2.64 -11.64
CA TYR A 76 8.61 -1.32 -11.02
C TYR A 76 7.20 -0.76 -10.85
N PRO A 77 6.99 0.13 -9.87
CA PRO A 77 5.74 0.84 -9.74
C PRO A 77 5.40 1.59 -11.04
N ILE A 78 4.13 1.55 -11.43
CA ILE A 78 3.61 2.27 -12.57
C ILE A 78 2.46 3.17 -12.12
N LEU A 79 2.44 4.41 -12.60
CA LEU A 79 1.36 5.34 -12.30
C LEU A 79 0.04 4.83 -12.89
N VAL A 80 -1.06 5.02 -12.17
CA VAL A 80 -2.37 4.47 -12.55
C VAL A 80 -2.88 5.04 -13.88
N ASP A 81 -2.62 6.30 -14.16
CA ASP A 81 -2.98 6.96 -15.43
C ASP A 81 -2.20 6.37 -16.61
N THR A 82 -0.89 6.16 -16.43
CA THR A 82 -0.02 5.50 -17.42
C THR A 82 -0.44 4.06 -17.66
N LEU A 83 -0.74 3.29 -16.62
CA LEU A 83 -1.24 1.93 -16.71
C LEU A 83 -2.56 1.86 -17.51
N SER A 84 -3.48 2.77 -17.20
CA SER A 84 -4.77 2.86 -17.88
C SER A 84 -4.63 3.27 -19.35
N GLU A 85 -3.69 4.17 -19.66
CA GLU A 85 -3.38 4.57 -21.03
C GLU A 85 -2.83 3.40 -21.85
N LEU A 86 -1.90 2.62 -21.29
CA LEU A 86 -1.35 1.42 -21.93
C LEU A 86 -2.44 0.40 -22.20
N ALA A 87 -3.28 0.10 -21.20
CA ALA A 87 -4.36 -0.87 -21.33
C ALA A 87 -5.39 -0.46 -22.38
N LEU A 88 -5.81 0.81 -22.36
CA LEU A 88 -6.72 1.36 -23.36
C LEU A 88 -6.11 1.34 -24.77
N SER A 89 -4.82 1.66 -24.90
CA SER A 89 -4.09 1.61 -26.17
C SER A 89 -4.06 0.20 -26.75
N GLN A 90 -3.78 -0.79 -25.91
CA GLN A 90 -3.79 -2.20 -26.30
C GLN A 90 -5.19 -2.65 -26.74
N TYR A 91 -6.24 -2.33 -25.94
CA TYR A 91 -7.63 -2.64 -26.30
C TYR A 91 -8.02 -2.06 -27.67
N ILE A 92 -7.72 -0.77 -27.90
CA ILE A 92 -8.00 -0.07 -29.17
C ILE A 92 -7.33 -0.78 -30.36
N LYS A 93 -6.06 -1.18 -30.19
CA LYS A 93 -5.29 -1.90 -31.21
C LYS A 93 -5.91 -3.26 -31.52
N GLU A 94 -6.19 -4.06 -30.50
CA GLU A 94 -6.75 -5.41 -30.63
C GLU A 94 -8.14 -5.43 -31.27
N LYS A 95 -9.01 -4.50 -30.85
CA LYS A 95 -10.39 -4.39 -31.36
C LYS A 95 -10.51 -3.52 -32.60
N LYS A 96 -9.39 -2.99 -33.13
CA LYS A 96 -9.35 -2.12 -34.33
C LYS A 96 -10.31 -0.92 -34.22
N VAL A 97 -10.43 -0.32 -33.03
CA VAL A 97 -11.35 0.81 -32.77
C VAL A 97 -10.82 2.08 -33.40
N LYS A 98 -11.62 2.73 -34.25
CA LYS A 98 -11.26 4.02 -34.86
C LYS A 98 -11.68 5.14 -33.90
N ILE A 99 -10.68 5.85 -33.35
CA ILE A 99 -10.90 6.96 -32.41
C ILE A 99 -9.85 8.05 -32.59
N ASN A 100 -10.16 9.26 -32.10
CA ASN A 100 -9.16 10.29 -31.90
C ASN A 100 -8.37 10.02 -30.62
N LYS A 101 -7.25 9.29 -30.74
CA LYS A 101 -6.41 8.89 -29.62
C LYS A 101 -6.00 10.07 -28.72
N LYS A 102 -5.57 11.19 -29.31
CA LYS A 102 -5.13 12.37 -28.55
C LYS A 102 -6.22 12.92 -27.64
N LYS A 103 -7.46 13.01 -28.15
CA LYS A 103 -8.61 13.46 -27.36
C LYS A 103 -8.92 12.49 -26.22
N VAL A 104 -8.95 11.20 -26.53
CA VAL A 104 -9.29 10.13 -25.56
C VAL A 104 -8.25 10.05 -24.42
N TYR A 105 -6.96 10.10 -24.74
CA TYR A 105 -5.94 10.06 -23.69
C TYR A 105 -5.91 11.33 -22.83
N LYS A 106 -6.24 12.49 -23.41
CA LYS A 106 -6.42 13.73 -22.63
C LYS A 106 -7.58 13.60 -21.64
N GLU A 107 -8.71 13.04 -22.06
CA GLU A 107 -9.87 12.78 -21.19
C GLU A 107 -9.51 11.78 -20.07
N LEU A 108 -8.85 10.68 -20.42
CA LEU A 108 -8.40 9.69 -19.45
C LEU A 108 -7.48 10.30 -18.39
N LYS A 109 -6.46 11.07 -18.78
CA LYS A 109 -5.58 11.76 -17.83
C LYS A 109 -6.32 12.76 -16.97
N SER A 110 -7.28 13.48 -17.55
CA SER A 110 -8.11 14.43 -16.81
C SER A 110 -8.95 13.75 -15.72
N SER A 111 -9.39 12.51 -15.94
CA SER A 111 -10.18 11.77 -14.95
C SER A 111 -9.38 11.35 -13.71
N TYR A 112 -8.04 11.34 -13.80
CA TYR A 112 -7.16 11.05 -12.66
C TYR A 112 -6.65 12.29 -11.92
N LYS A 113 -7.12 13.51 -12.29
CA LYS A 113 -6.62 14.76 -11.74
C LYS A 113 -6.65 14.78 -10.20
N ASP A 114 -7.69 14.24 -9.61
CA ASP A 114 -7.92 14.27 -8.17
C ASP A 114 -7.46 12.97 -7.45
N PHE A 115 -6.98 11.99 -8.22
CA PHE A 115 -6.56 10.68 -7.68
C PHE A 115 -5.53 10.80 -6.56
N TYR A 116 -4.47 11.58 -6.78
CA TYR A 116 -3.41 11.78 -5.80
C TYR A 116 -3.72 12.89 -4.77
N LEU A 117 -4.89 13.54 -4.89
CA LEU A 117 -5.38 14.52 -3.91
C LEU A 117 -6.25 13.89 -2.83
N THR A 118 -6.61 12.62 -3.01
CA THR A 118 -7.39 11.85 -2.04
C THR A 118 -6.58 10.71 -1.47
N SER A 119 -7.05 10.11 -0.39
CA SER A 119 -6.37 9.01 0.29
C SER A 119 -7.20 7.74 0.23
N PRO A 120 -6.59 6.58 -0.05
CA PRO A 120 -7.19 5.29 0.24
C PRO A 120 -7.67 5.22 1.69
N GLN A 121 -8.67 4.38 1.95
CA GLN A 121 -9.13 4.11 3.31
C GLN A 121 -8.05 3.37 4.10
N PRO A 122 -7.81 3.70 5.38
CA PRO A 122 -7.09 2.81 6.26
C PRO A 122 -7.77 1.43 6.31
N PHE A 123 -7.00 0.36 6.41
CA PHE A 123 -7.59 -0.95 6.67
C PHE A 123 -8.39 -0.93 7.99
N PRO A 124 -9.45 -1.74 8.12
CA PRO A 124 -10.36 -1.68 9.27
C PRO A 124 -9.68 -1.74 10.63
N TYR A 125 -8.52 -2.39 10.73
CA TYR A 125 -7.79 -2.59 11.99
C TYR A 125 -6.55 -1.72 12.16
N THR A 126 -6.27 -0.81 11.22
CA THR A 126 -5.07 0.04 11.27
C THR A 126 -5.07 0.92 12.50
N ILE A 127 -6.19 1.59 12.78
CA ILE A 127 -6.30 2.54 13.89
C ILE A 127 -6.16 1.84 15.24
N GLU A 128 -6.80 0.68 15.42
CA GLU A 128 -6.67 -0.13 16.64
C GLU A 128 -5.26 -0.70 16.82
N ALA A 129 -4.62 -1.14 15.74
CA ALA A 129 -3.25 -1.65 15.79
C ALA A 129 -2.29 -0.56 16.28
N ILE A 130 -2.41 0.66 15.72
CA ILE A 130 -1.63 1.83 16.12
C ILE A 130 -1.90 2.18 17.59
N HIS A 131 -3.16 2.24 18.02
CA HIS A 131 -3.54 2.51 19.40
C HIS A 131 -2.95 1.46 20.35
N LYS A 132 -2.99 0.19 19.96
CA LYS A 132 -2.43 -0.90 20.75
C LYS A 132 -0.92 -0.79 20.92
N ILE A 133 -0.18 -0.40 19.87
CA ILE A 133 1.26 -0.17 19.95
C ILE A 133 1.55 1.03 20.87
N LYS A 134 0.80 2.13 20.71
CA LYS A 134 0.91 3.30 21.57
C LYS A 134 0.70 2.99 23.05
N SER A 135 -0.20 2.04 23.38
CA SER A 135 -0.44 1.60 24.77
C SER A 135 0.77 0.95 25.45
N PHE A 136 1.81 0.60 24.70
CA PHE A 136 3.12 0.17 25.19
C PHE A 136 4.17 1.28 25.20
N ASN A 137 3.78 2.55 24.95
CA ASN A 137 4.69 3.68 24.79
C ASN A 137 5.73 3.50 23.68
N ILE A 138 5.40 2.73 22.64
CA ILE A 138 6.29 2.48 21.52
C ILE A 138 5.94 3.46 20.39
N PRO A 139 6.88 4.33 19.98
CA PRO A 139 6.70 5.22 18.85
C PRO A 139 6.61 4.44 17.54
N ILE A 140 5.90 5.04 16.58
CA ILE A 140 5.71 4.49 15.24
C ILE A 140 6.22 5.46 14.18
N GLY A 141 6.56 4.94 13.02
CA GLY A 141 6.89 5.71 11.83
C GLY A 141 6.44 4.96 10.58
N VAL A 142 6.57 5.64 9.44
CA VAL A 142 6.23 5.09 8.13
C VAL A 142 7.41 5.23 7.18
N TYR A 143 7.66 4.20 6.39
CA TYR A 143 8.54 4.25 5.23
C TYR A 143 7.75 3.80 3.98
N SER A 144 7.49 4.71 3.06
CA SER A 144 6.67 4.49 1.87
C SER A 144 7.47 4.66 0.58
N HIS A 145 7.17 3.82 -0.41
CA HIS A 145 7.67 3.93 -1.77
C HIS A 145 6.60 4.63 -2.63
N ALA A 146 6.40 5.93 -2.37
CA ALA A 146 5.40 6.74 -3.05
C ALA A 146 5.80 8.22 -2.98
N GLN A 147 5.13 9.04 -3.76
CA GLN A 147 5.29 10.50 -3.71
C GLN A 147 5.07 11.03 -2.29
N ASN A 148 5.92 11.98 -1.87
CA ASN A 148 5.88 12.55 -0.52
C ASN A 148 4.50 13.16 -0.19
N GLU A 149 3.94 13.95 -1.12
CA GLU A 149 2.64 14.61 -0.93
C GLU A 149 1.50 13.60 -0.74
N TRP A 150 1.47 12.55 -1.54
CA TRP A 150 0.43 11.53 -1.41
C TRP A 150 0.59 10.69 -0.12
N THR A 151 1.82 10.41 0.29
CA THR A 151 2.10 9.78 1.58
C THR A 151 1.64 10.66 2.73
N ARG A 152 1.86 11.98 2.66
CA ARG A 152 1.37 12.95 3.65
C ARG A 152 -0.15 12.90 3.78
N ILE A 153 -0.88 12.92 2.67
CA ILE A 153 -2.34 12.84 2.65
C ILE A 153 -2.85 11.56 3.32
N LYS A 154 -2.21 10.40 3.04
CA LYS A 154 -2.52 9.12 3.69
C LYS A 154 -2.27 9.14 5.20
N VAL A 155 -1.11 9.67 5.61
CA VAL A 155 -0.76 9.81 7.04
C VAL A 155 -1.73 10.73 7.75
N ASP A 156 -2.10 11.87 7.16
CA ASP A 156 -3.05 12.81 7.75
C ASP A 156 -4.45 12.21 7.87
N ARG A 157 -4.86 11.37 6.92
CA ARG A 157 -6.10 10.61 7.05
C ARG A 157 -6.06 9.66 8.25
N ILE A 158 -4.99 8.89 8.42
CA ILE A 158 -4.83 7.98 9.58
C ILE A 158 -4.85 8.77 10.89
N ARG A 159 -4.18 9.93 10.95
CA ARG A 159 -4.18 10.81 12.13
C ARG A 159 -5.57 11.33 12.47
N ASN A 160 -6.32 11.75 11.47
CA ASN A 160 -7.68 12.26 11.63
C ASN A 160 -8.65 11.16 12.10
N GLU A 161 -8.56 9.95 11.53
CA GLU A 161 -9.37 8.81 11.99
C GLU A 161 -8.99 8.38 13.42
N TYR A 162 -7.70 8.43 13.76
CA TYR A 162 -7.22 8.16 15.12
C TYR A 162 -7.77 9.20 16.12
N LEU A 163 -7.64 10.50 15.80
CA LEU A 163 -8.18 11.59 16.63
C LEU A 163 -9.69 11.45 16.82
N LYS A 164 -10.43 11.20 15.74
CA LYS A 164 -11.88 11.00 15.78
C LYS A 164 -12.28 9.82 16.67
N ARG A 165 -11.50 8.74 16.68
CA ARG A 165 -11.84 7.52 17.42
C ARG A 165 -11.43 7.56 18.89
N TYR A 166 -10.30 8.18 19.21
CA TYR A 166 -9.73 8.15 20.57
C TYR A 166 -9.68 9.51 21.27
N GLY A 167 -10.11 10.60 20.60
CA GLY A 167 -10.12 11.94 21.17
C GLY A 167 -8.74 12.56 21.41
N GLU A 168 -7.68 11.91 20.96
CA GLU A 168 -6.29 12.37 21.13
C GLU A 168 -5.50 12.29 19.84
N GLY A 169 -4.57 13.21 19.64
CA GLY A 169 -3.69 13.22 18.47
C GLY A 169 -2.61 12.15 18.54
N ILE A 170 -2.11 11.76 17.37
CA ILE A 170 -0.97 10.85 17.24
C ILE A 170 0.09 11.42 16.30
N LYS A 171 1.36 11.29 16.69
CA LYS A 171 2.50 11.64 15.83
C LYS A 171 2.91 10.42 15.01
N ILE A 172 2.86 10.55 13.68
CA ILE A 172 3.29 9.53 12.73
C ILE A 172 4.27 10.20 11.75
N PRO A 173 5.59 10.24 12.06
CA PRO A 173 6.58 10.69 11.11
C PRO A 173 6.69 9.72 9.94
N PHE A 174 7.00 10.21 8.74
CA PHE A 174 7.14 9.38 7.56
C PHE A 174 8.36 9.77 6.73
N PHE A 175 8.94 8.80 6.09
CA PHE A 175 10.01 8.91 5.11
C PHE A 175 9.55 8.30 3.79
N THR A 176 9.91 8.89 2.67
CA THR A 176 9.54 8.39 1.35
C THR A 176 10.79 8.20 0.49
N THR A 177 10.79 7.15 -0.30
CA THR A 177 11.67 6.98 -1.44
C THR A 177 10.87 7.28 -2.70
N ASP A 178 11.44 8.04 -3.64
CA ASP A 178 10.77 8.34 -4.91
C ASP A 178 10.45 7.04 -5.66
N ILE A 179 9.36 7.07 -6.45
CA ILE A 179 8.93 5.91 -7.25
C ILE A 179 9.96 5.49 -8.30
N THR A 180 10.89 6.38 -8.65
CA THR A 180 12.00 6.11 -9.57
C THR A 180 13.16 5.36 -8.92
N ASP A 181 13.25 5.35 -7.58
CA ASP A 181 14.23 4.62 -6.80
C ASP A 181 13.69 3.26 -6.37
N LEU A 182 14.57 2.36 -5.95
CA LEU A 182 14.16 1.09 -5.38
C LEU A 182 13.89 1.22 -3.87
N LYS A 183 12.86 0.53 -3.39
CA LYS A 183 12.68 0.30 -1.96
C LYS A 183 13.50 -0.93 -1.55
N ASP A 184 14.80 -0.73 -1.48
CA ASP A 184 15.82 -1.75 -1.22
C ASP A 184 16.50 -1.58 0.14
N LYS A 185 17.59 -2.31 0.35
CA LYS A 185 18.44 -2.22 1.55
C LYS A 185 18.86 -0.79 1.87
N GLU A 186 19.34 -0.04 0.87
CA GLU A 186 19.81 1.34 1.08
C GLU A 186 18.67 2.28 1.46
N GLY A 187 17.49 2.09 0.88
CA GLY A 187 16.27 2.81 1.26
C GLY A 187 15.91 2.58 2.73
N TRP A 188 15.98 1.33 3.22
CA TRP A 188 15.74 0.99 4.62
C TRP A 188 16.80 1.56 5.58
N ILE A 189 18.08 1.63 5.16
CA ILE A 189 19.14 2.31 5.94
C ILE A 189 18.83 3.81 6.05
N LYS A 190 18.45 4.47 4.94
CA LYS A 190 18.07 5.90 4.94
C LYS A 190 16.84 6.16 5.83
N ALA A 191 15.82 5.31 5.75
CA ALA A 191 14.63 5.39 6.61
C ALA A 191 15.00 5.26 8.10
N GLY A 192 15.88 4.30 8.44
CA GLY A 192 16.40 4.14 9.81
C GLY A 192 17.12 5.36 10.33
N LYS A 193 17.96 5.98 9.52
CA LYS A 193 18.67 7.25 9.85
C LYS A 193 17.69 8.41 10.04
N TYR A 194 16.73 8.56 9.13
CA TYR A 194 15.70 9.60 9.21
C TYR A 194 14.90 9.52 10.52
N HIS A 195 14.43 8.33 10.87
CA HIS A 195 13.69 8.11 12.11
C HIS A 195 14.58 8.04 13.37
N LYS A 196 15.90 8.07 13.22
CA LYS A 196 16.89 7.95 14.32
C LYS A 196 16.68 6.69 15.17
N ILE A 197 16.42 5.56 14.51
CA ILE A 197 16.11 4.29 15.16
C ILE A 197 17.23 3.27 15.09
N ASN A 198 17.21 2.33 16.03
CA ASN A 198 18.10 1.17 16.01
C ASN A 198 17.42 0.01 15.26
N PRO A 199 17.93 -0.44 14.09
CA PRO A 199 17.36 -1.54 13.33
C PRO A 199 17.20 -2.84 14.15
N LYS A 200 18.12 -3.13 15.06
CA LYS A 200 18.07 -4.32 15.91
C LYS A 200 16.95 -4.30 16.97
N ARG A 201 16.34 -3.13 17.20
CA ARG A 201 15.27 -2.90 18.18
C ARG A 201 14.00 -2.35 17.53
N THR A 202 13.89 -2.46 16.22
CA THR A 202 12.76 -1.99 15.43
C THR A 202 12.01 -3.18 14.85
N LEU A 203 10.68 -3.16 14.95
CA LEU A 203 9.79 -4.07 14.25
C LEU A 203 9.37 -3.43 12.92
N VAL A 204 9.72 -4.05 11.81
CA VAL A 204 9.23 -3.68 10.48
C VAL A 204 7.91 -4.39 10.21
N VAL A 205 6.96 -3.69 9.58
CA VAL A 205 5.67 -4.27 9.17
C VAL A 205 5.41 -3.88 7.72
N GLY A 206 5.18 -4.86 6.85
CA GLY A 206 4.94 -4.62 5.43
C GLY A 206 4.27 -5.79 4.72
N ASP A 207 3.82 -5.58 3.47
CA ASP A 207 3.13 -6.57 2.66
C ASP A 207 3.97 -7.08 1.47
N SER A 208 5.13 -6.47 1.20
CA SER A 208 6.06 -6.93 0.18
C SER A 208 7.19 -7.76 0.80
N LEU A 209 7.23 -9.06 0.47
CA LEU A 209 8.28 -9.94 0.98
C LEU A 209 9.69 -9.47 0.56
N THR A 210 9.84 -8.96 -0.65
CA THR A 210 11.13 -8.51 -1.19
C THR A 210 11.47 -7.08 -0.77
N ALA A 211 10.55 -6.12 -0.97
CA ALA A 211 10.81 -4.70 -0.76
C ALA A 211 10.71 -4.26 0.71
N ASP A 212 9.86 -4.93 1.52
CA ASP A 212 9.71 -4.56 2.93
C ASP A 212 10.47 -5.51 3.85
N ILE A 213 10.31 -6.82 3.67
CA ILE A 213 10.81 -7.77 4.65
C ILE A 213 12.28 -8.08 4.41
N TYR A 214 12.63 -8.61 3.23
CA TYR A 214 14.01 -9.00 2.97
C TYR A 214 14.94 -7.80 2.86
N ALA A 215 14.52 -6.72 2.20
CA ALA A 215 15.32 -5.51 2.11
C ALA A 215 15.60 -4.88 3.49
N ALA A 216 14.61 -4.87 4.40
CA ALA A 216 14.82 -4.41 5.77
C ALA A 216 15.78 -5.33 6.54
N ILE A 217 15.64 -6.66 6.42
CA ILE A 217 16.55 -7.61 7.06
C ILE A 217 17.98 -7.42 6.57
N ASP A 218 18.18 -7.24 5.26
CA ASP A 218 19.47 -6.97 4.66
C ASP A 218 20.06 -5.61 5.12
N ALA A 219 19.21 -4.66 5.53
CA ALA A 219 19.58 -3.40 6.17
C ALA A 219 19.86 -3.54 7.68
N GLY A 220 19.78 -4.76 8.26
CA GLY A 220 20.13 -5.05 9.65
C GLY A 220 18.97 -5.04 10.63
N TYR A 221 17.70 -4.95 10.15
CA TYR A 221 16.53 -5.11 11.00
C TYR A 221 16.38 -6.58 11.42
N LYS A 222 16.04 -6.80 12.70
CA LYS A 222 15.97 -8.16 13.28
C LYS A 222 14.56 -8.71 13.40
N TYR A 223 13.56 -7.85 13.34
CA TYR A 223 12.16 -8.22 13.57
C TYR A 223 11.30 -7.70 12.44
N ALA A 224 10.54 -8.58 11.81
CA ALA A 224 9.65 -8.21 10.73
C ALA A 224 8.28 -8.92 10.86
N VAL A 225 7.21 -8.25 10.43
CA VAL A 225 5.88 -8.80 10.23
C VAL A 225 5.57 -8.73 8.75
N TYR A 226 5.36 -9.87 8.13
CA TYR A 226 4.90 -9.99 6.76
C TYR A 226 3.39 -10.16 6.70
N LEU A 227 2.69 -9.23 6.05
CA LEU A 227 1.24 -9.25 5.86
C LEU A 227 0.91 -9.88 4.51
N THR A 228 0.34 -11.09 4.52
CA THR A 228 0.09 -11.86 3.29
C THR A 228 -1.22 -11.48 2.58
N HIS A 229 -2.16 -10.83 3.27
CA HIS A 229 -3.53 -10.56 2.82
C HIS A 229 -4.32 -11.78 2.35
N THR A 230 -3.80 -12.97 2.60
CA THR A 230 -4.41 -14.24 2.20
C THR A 230 -4.40 -15.24 3.36
N ASN A 231 -5.30 -16.23 3.30
CA ASN A 231 -5.28 -17.39 4.21
C ASN A 231 -4.39 -18.53 3.65
N LYS A 232 -3.84 -18.38 2.44
CA LYS A 232 -2.96 -19.39 1.86
C LYS A 232 -1.62 -19.37 2.58
N TYR A 233 -1.03 -20.55 2.75
CA TYR A 233 0.35 -20.66 3.22
C TYR A 233 1.28 -19.97 2.22
N VAL A 234 2.17 -19.16 2.75
CA VAL A 234 3.23 -18.50 1.98
C VAL A 234 4.55 -18.92 2.59
N GLU A 235 5.38 -19.56 1.78
CA GLU A 235 6.74 -19.92 2.19
C GLU A 235 7.59 -18.65 2.28
N VAL A 236 8.30 -18.51 3.39
CA VAL A 236 9.18 -17.37 3.66
C VAL A 236 10.56 -17.93 3.99
N GLU A 237 11.57 -17.47 3.25
CA GLU A 237 12.95 -17.80 3.52
C GLU A 237 13.34 -17.34 4.93
N GLN A 238 13.80 -18.28 5.75
CA GLN A 238 14.28 -17.95 7.08
C GLN A 238 15.71 -17.39 7.00
N ARG A 239 15.89 -16.20 7.55
CA ARG A 239 17.21 -15.57 7.63
C ARG A 239 17.73 -15.68 9.06
N ALA A 240 18.87 -16.34 9.25
CA ALA A 240 19.40 -16.78 10.55
C ALA A 240 19.50 -15.69 11.63
N HIS A 241 19.65 -14.43 11.25
CA HIS A 241 19.78 -13.30 12.17
C HIS A 241 18.48 -12.51 12.39
N ALA A 242 17.36 -12.92 11.77
CA ALA A 242 16.10 -12.19 11.82
C ALA A 242 14.94 -13.11 12.20
N LYS A 243 13.92 -12.51 12.82
CA LYS A 243 12.66 -13.15 13.15
C LYS A 243 11.53 -12.56 12.33
N ILE A 244 10.93 -13.38 11.49
CA ILE A 244 9.83 -13.01 10.61
C ILE A 244 8.53 -13.63 11.12
N PHE A 245 7.54 -12.79 11.41
CA PHE A 245 6.18 -13.19 11.75
C PHE A 245 5.32 -13.08 10.50
N VAL A 246 4.79 -14.21 10.04
CA VAL A 246 3.90 -14.25 8.87
C VAL A 246 2.46 -14.23 9.35
N THR A 247 1.65 -13.35 8.80
CA THR A 247 0.26 -13.19 9.21
C THR A 247 -0.62 -12.62 8.10
N LYS A 248 -1.94 -12.82 8.19
CA LYS A 248 -2.86 -12.33 7.19
C LYS A 248 -2.97 -10.80 7.17
N ASN A 249 -3.08 -10.17 8.33
CA ASN A 249 -3.34 -8.74 8.46
C ASN A 249 -2.95 -8.21 9.86
N LEU A 250 -3.04 -6.89 10.05
CA LEU A 250 -2.68 -6.23 11.31
C LEU A 250 -3.52 -6.70 12.50
N SER A 251 -4.80 -7.05 12.31
CA SER A 251 -5.64 -7.49 13.43
C SER A 251 -5.12 -8.76 14.07
N THR A 252 -4.61 -9.69 13.28
CA THR A 252 -4.05 -10.96 13.76
C THR A 252 -2.79 -10.72 14.61
N VAL A 253 -2.03 -9.68 14.30
CA VAL A 253 -0.82 -9.33 15.05
C VAL A 253 -1.13 -8.55 16.32
N PHE A 254 -1.94 -7.49 16.21
CA PHE A 254 -2.09 -6.49 17.26
C PHE A 254 -3.41 -6.60 18.03
N ASN A 255 -4.45 -7.20 17.46
CA ASN A 255 -5.80 -7.23 18.01
C ASN A 255 -6.33 -8.66 18.25
N GLN A 256 -5.59 -9.57 18.87
CA GLN A 256 -6.25 -10.81 19.30
C GLN A 256 -7.41 -10.47 20.25
N HIS A 257 -8.62 -10.31 19.70
CA HIS A 257 -9.80 -10.70 20.43
C HIS A 257 -9.74 -12.24 20.48
N SER A 258 -9.53 -12.81 21.68
CA SER A 258 -9.90 -14.18 21.98
C SER A 258 -11.34 -14.32 21.51
N PHE A 259 -11.56 -15.15 20.49
CA PHE A 259 -12.89 -15.71 20.26
C PHE A 259 -13.19 -16.51 21.53
N LEU A 260 -14.07 -15.96 22.37
CA LEU A 260 -14.87 -16.71 23.32
C LEU A 260 -15.94 -17.47 22.55
#